data_98fe00d0cb6f70060f0c30d9cf2bb42a
#
_entry.id   98fe00d0cb6f70060f0c30d9cf2bb42a
#
_cell.length_a   1.000
_cell.length_b   1.000
_cell.length_c   1.000
_cell.angle_alpha   90.00
_cell.angle_beta   90.00
_cell.angle_gamma   90.00
#
_symmetry.space_group_name_H-M   'P 1'
#
loop_
_entity.id
_entity.type
_entity.pdbx_description
1 polymer ?
#
loop_
_entity_poly.entity_id
_entity_poly.type
_entity_poly.pdbx_seq_one_letter_code
_entity_poly.pdbx_strand_id
1 'polypeptide(L)'
;RVGANMPGGKQDYYSAANGGVNYFQFKSNGEVSIDSLRIKKYITNEIESALMLVNLSQLNNNNNKLTSFNIDDLVSSYKRISDYVYSIRDALLLGDFEKFVNLIKLSAKVKNSISQITHNKTVKSIIDFVDEISNANNLLCFSRICGSGESGYLLIYCDISVKNKIIEHVHSLGFDYLFPKISLNGPETWYE
;
A
#
# COMPACT_ATOMS: atom_id res chain seq x y z
N ARG A 1 -22.46 2.82 -2.97
CA ARG A 1 -22.30 2.51 -1.54
C ARG A 1 -23.53 2.83 -0.69
N VAL A 2 -24.36 3.72 -1.13
CA VAL A 2 -25.58 4.06 -0.41
C VAL A 2 -26.51 2.84 -0.24
N GLY A 3 -26.31 1.79 -1.05
CA GLY A 3 -27.10 0.54 -0.96
C GLY A 3 -26.45 -0.66 -0.27
N ALA A 4 -25.12 -0.65 0.00
CA ALA A 4 -24.44 -1.88 0.42
C ALA A 4 -23.96 -1.89 1.88
N ASN A 5 -24.02 -0.76 2.58
CA ASN A 5 -23.60 -0.58 3.99
C ASN A 5 -22.24 -1.22 4.36
N MET A 6 -21.31 -1.28 3.38
CA MET A 6 -20.00 -1.93 3.56
C MET A 6 -18.98 -0.96 4.18
N PRO A 7 -18.25 -1.36 5.23
CA PRO A 7 -17.18 -0.57 5.81
C PRO A 7 -16.01 -0.42 4.84
N GLY A 8 -15.29 0.70 4.89
CA GLY A 8 -14.07 0.93 4.12
C GLY A 8 -13.97 2.33 3.51
N GLY A 9 -12.78 2.74 3.11
CA GLY A 9 -12.50 4.05 2.53
C GLY A 9 -13.07 4.23 1.13
N LYS A 10 -13.37 5.47 0.75
CA LYS A 10 -13.85 5.79 -0.61
C LYS A 10 -12.81 5.51 -1.68
N GLN A 11 -11.52 5.63 -1.35
CA GLN A 11 -10.39 5.52 -2.28
C GLN A 11 -10.40 4.21 -3.10
N ASP A 12 -10.72 3.07 -2.47
CA ASP A 12 -10.67 1.76 -3.12
C ASP A 12 -11.67 1.66 -4.28
N TYR A 13 -12.88 2.23 -4.09
CA TYR A 13 -13.92 2.25 -5.13
C TYR A 13 -13.57 3.19 -6.29
N TYR A 14 -13.04 4.36 -5.97
CA TYR A 14 -12.62 5.30 -7.01
C TYR A 14 -11.43 4.76 -7.81
N SER A 15 -10.46 4.10 -7.14
CA SER A 15 -9.34 3.47 -7.83
C SER A 15 -9.80 2.35 -8.75
N ALA A 16 -10.69 1.46 -8.27
CA ALA A 16 -11.23 0.36 -9.06
C ALA A 16 -12.05 0.86 -10.26
N ALA A 17 -12.84 1.93 -10.07
CA ALA A 17 -13.69 2.48 -11.12
C ALA A 17 -12.91 3.20 -12.23
N ASN A 18 -11.77 3.84 -11.92
CA ASN A 18 -11.04 4.64 -12.89
C ASN A 18 -9.90 3.86 -13.58
N GLY A 19 -9.32 2.85 -12.92
CA GLY A 19 -8.10 2.20 -13.40
C GLY A 19 -6.89 3.16 -13.44
N GLY A 20 -5.72 2.65 -13.78
CA GLY A 20 -4.51 3.44 -13.91
C GLY A 20 -3.99 4.02 -12.59
N VAL A 21 -3.21 5.09 -12.71
CA VAL A 21 -2.65 5.82 -11.57
C VAL A 21 -3.37 7.15 -11.42
N ASN A 22 -4.01 7.36 -10.29
CA ASN A 22 -4.84 8.54 -10.06
C ASN A 22 -4.45 9.24 -8.75
N TYR A 23 -4.64 10.55 -8.76
CA TYR A 23 -4.60 11.39 -7.58
C TYR A 23 -6.02 11.79 -7.20
N PHE A 24 -6.45 11.46 -5.99
CA PHE A 24 -7.80 11.75 -5.48
C PHE A 24 -7.75 12.81 -4.40
N GLN A 25 -8.65 13.78 -4.47
CA GLN A 25 -8.92 14.74 -3.40
C GLN A 25 -10.36 14.59 -2.92
N PHE A 26 -10.51 14.15 -1.67
CA PHE A 26 -11.82 14.05 -1.00
C PHE A 26 -12.07 15.32 -0.19
N LYS A 27 -13.03 16.13 -0.61
CA LYS A 27 -13.37 17.39 0.06
C LYS A 27 -14.41 17.15 1.17
N SER A 28 -14.47 18.07 2.14
CA SER A 28 -15.42 18.00 3.26
C SER A 28 -16.89 18.11 2.84
N ASN A 29 -17.17 18.80 1.71
CA ASN A 29 -18.51 18.91 1.11
C ASN A 29 -18.97 17.64 0.37
N GLY A 30 -18.15 16.58 0.37
CA GLY A 30 -18.44 15.31 -0.30
C GLY A 30 -18.01 15.23 -1.77
N GLU A 31 -17.54 16.32 -2.36
CA GLU A 31 -16.97 16.31 -3.71
C GLU A 31 -15.67 15.52 -3.76
N VAL A 32 -15.41 14.89 -4.90
CA VAL A 32 -14.17 14.18 -5.18
C VAL A 32 -13.59 14.72 -6.48
N SER A 33 -12.36 15.22 -6.40
CA SER A 33 -11.56 15.56 -7.59
C SER A 33 -10.67 14.38 -7.93
N ILE A 34 -10.57 14.07 -9.22
CA ILE A 34 -9.80 12.94 -9.75
C ILE A 34 -8.88 13.46 -10.84
N ASP A 35 -7.59 13.35 -10.62
CA ASP A 35 -6.57 13.65 -11.62
C ASP A 35 -5.92 12.34 -12.07
N SER A 36 -6.20 11.89 -13.29
CA SER A 36 -5.55 10.73 -13.89
C SER A 36 -4.13 11.09 -14.32
N LEU A 37 -3.15 10.47 -13.68
CA LEU A 37 -1.75 10.77 -13.91
C LEU A 37 -1.22 10.02 -15.14
N ARG A 38 -0.70 10.75 -16.11
CA ARG A 38 -0.06 10.18 -17.31
C ARG A 38 1.36 9.75 -16.99
N ILE A 39 1.50 8.55 -16.48
CA ILE A 39 2.79 7.98 -16.12
C ILE A 39 3.42 7.29 -17.33
N LYS A 40 4.71 7.51 -17.55
CA LYS A 40 5.45 6.82 -18.61
C LYS A 40 5.52 5.31 -18.32
N LYS A 41 5.32 4.49 -19.36
CA LYS A 41 5.23 3.03 -19.20
C LYS A 41 6.44 2.40 -18.53
N TYR A 42 7.63 2.92 -18.76
CA TYR A 42 8.82 2.38 -18.09
C TYR A 42 8.78 2.55 -16.56
N ILE A 43 8.18 3.65 -16.05
CA ILE A 43 8.01 3.90 -14.62
C ILE A 43 7.02 2.89 -14.02
N THR A 44 5.88 2.66 -14.69
CA THR A 44 4.92 1.65 -14.23
C THR A 44 5.50 0.25 -14.24
N ASN A 45 6.28 -0.11 -15.27
CA ASN A 45 6.95 -1.41 -15.35
C ASN A 45 7.98 -1.57 -14.22
N GLU A 46 8.73 -0.53 -13.89
CA GLU A 46 9.72 -0.55 -12.80
C GLU A 46 9.01 -0.75 -11.46
N ILE A 47 7.93 0.00 -11.20
CA ILE A 47 7.11 -0.18 -10.01
C ILE A 47 6.58 -1.63 -9.92
N GLU A 48 5.97 -2.14 -11.00
CA GLU A 48 5.43 -3.50 -11.03
C GLU A 48 6.48 -4.57 -10.76
N SER A 49 7.68 -4.41 -11.33
CA SER A 49 8.78 -5.37 -11.13
C SER A 49 9.25 -5.45 -9.68
N ALA A 50 9.16 -4.34 -8.95
CA ALA A 50 9.57 -4.21 -7.56
C ALA A 50 8.47 -4.58 -6.55
N LEU A 51 7.20 -4.68 -6.99
CA LEU A 51 6.08 -4.96 -6.11
C LEU A 51 5.83 -6.45 -5.85
N MET A 52 5.37 -6.74 -4.64
CA MET A 52 4.81 -8.01 -4.22
C MET A 52 3.68 -7.75 -3.21
N LEU A 53 2.62 -8.55 -3.25
CA LEU A 53 1.54 -8.54 -2.26
C LEU A 53 1.54 -9.87 -1.51
N VAL A 54 1.65 -9.82 -0.20
CA VAL A 54 1.54 -10.98 0.69
C VAL A 54 0.12 -11.06 1.21
N ASN A 55 -0.52 -12.22 1.07
CA ASN A 55 -1.89 -12.43 1.52
C ASN A 55 -1.91 -12.72 3.03
N LEU A 56 -2.52 -11.81 3.79
CA LEU A 56 -2.64 -11.92 5.25
C LEU A 56 -3.99 -12.47 5.70
N SER A 57 -4.89 -12.84 4.79
CA SER A 57 -6.25 -13.31 5.13
C SER A 57 -6.26 -14.64 5.90
N GLN A 58 -5.17 -15.41 5.82
CA GLN A 58 -4.98 -16.66 6.56
C GLN A 58 -4.75 -16.45 8.07
N LEU A 59 -4.42 -15.23 8.48
CA LEU A 59 -4.27 -14.91 9.89
C LEU A 59 -5.65 -14.86 10.55
N ASN A 60 -5.95 -15.88 11.36
CA ASN A 60 -7.14 -15.89 12.20
C ASN A 60 -7.10 -14.68 13.14
N ASN A 61 -8.04 -13.76 12.97
CA ASN A 61 -8.19 -12.54 13.78
C ASN A 61 -8.54 -12.81 15.25
N ASN A 62 -8.63 -14.08 15.69
CA ASN A 62 -9.09 -14.48 17.02
C ASN A 62 -8.18 -14.06 18.18
N ASN A 63 -6.99 -13.49 17.91
CA ASN A 63 -6.04 -13.07 18.94
C ASN A 63 -5.70 -11.58 18.93
N ASN A 64 -6.28 -10.78 18.04
CA ASN A 64 -6.05 -9.35 18.05
C ASN A 64 -6.90 -8.70 19.13
N LYS A 65 -6.36 -8.54 20.34
CA LYS A 65 -6.89 -7.54 21.28
C LYS A 65 -6.90 -6.22 20.51
N LEU A 66 -8.11 -5.69 20.30
CA LEU A 66 -8.31 -4.35 19.76
C LEU A 66 -7.49 -3.37 20.58
N THR A 67 -6.32 -3.00 20.08
CA THR A 67 -5.60 -1.85 20.62
C THR A 67 -6.42 -0.64 20.21
N SER A 68 -7.05 0.00 21.20
CA SER A 68 -7.74 1.27 20.98
C SER A 68 -6.68 2.34 20.69
N PHE A 69 -6.51 2.68 19.41
CA PHE A 69 -5.74 3.87 19.06
C PHE A 69 -6.49 5.11 19.55
N ASN A 70 -5.75 6.06 20.10
CA ASN A 70 -6.32 7.39 20.39
C ASN A 70 -6.74 8.03 19.06
N ILE A 71 -7.95 8.60 19.02
CA ILE A 71 -8.49 9.26 17.82
C ILE A 71 -7.57 10.37 17.32
N ASP A 72 -7.01 11.17 18.24
CA ASP A 72 -6.11 12.28 17.90
C ASP A 72 -4.81 11.77 17.24
N ASP A 73 -4.27 10.64 17.70
CA ASP A 73 -3.09 10.00 17.11
C ASP A 73 -3.40 9.49 15.68
N LEU A 74 -4.60 8.92 15.47
CA LEU A 74 -5.03 8.50 14.14
C LEU A 74 -5.18 9.70 13.21
N VAL A 75 -5.85 10.76 13.64
CA VAL A 75 -6.03 11.99 12.84
C VAL A 75 -4.68 12.59 12.47
N SER A 76 -3.77 12.72 13.44
CA SER A 76 -2.42 13.26 13.21
C SER A 76 -1.63 12.41 12.22
N SER A 77 -1.72 11.08 12.34
CA SER A 77 -1.06 10.13 11.42
C SER A 77 -1.60 10.20 10.01
N TYR A 78 -2.92 10.26 9.83
CA TYR A 78 -3.52 10.42 8.51
C TYR A 78 -3.19 11.77 7.89
N LYS A 79 -3.11 12.86 8.68
CA LYS A 79 -2.63 14.15 8.21
C LYS A 79 -1.20 14.06 7.69
N ARG A 80 -0.29 13.44 8.44
CA ARG A 80 1.10 13.20 7.98
C ARG A 80 1.18 12.40 6.69
N ILE A 81 0.34 11.36 6.54
CA ILE A 81 0.26 10.60 5.27
C ILE A 81 -0.20 11.53 4.16
N SER A 82 -1.22 12.36 4.38
CA SER A 82 -1.75 13.30 3.40
C SER A 82 -0.71 14.34 2.96
N ASP A 83 0.14 14.81 3.88
CA ASP A 83 1.19 15.79 3.59
C ASP A 83 2.23 15.27 2.58
N TYR A 84 2.46 13.95 2.53
CA TYR A 84 3.36 13.35 1.54
C TYR A 84 2.73 13.24 0.14
N VAL A 85 1.41 13.20 0.02
CA VAL A 85 0.71 12.82 -1.24
C VAL A 85 1.02 13.76 -2.39
N TYR A 86 1.07 15.09 -2.15
CA TYR A 86 1.43 16.06 -3.19
C TYR A 86 2.84 15.83 -3.71
N SER A 87 3.80 15.65 -2.80
CA SER A 87 5.20 15.42 -3.16
C SER A 87 5.39 14.08 -3.85
N ILE A 88 4.63 13.05 -3.48
CA ILE A 88 4.61 11.72 -4.14
C ILE A 88 4.12 11.87 -5.58
N ARG A 89 2.99 12.58 -5.80
CA ARG A 89 2.45 12.86 -7.13
C ARG A 89 3.47 13.58 -8.01
N ASP A 90 4.05 14.65 -7.48
CA ASP A 90 4.98 15.48 -8.25
C ASP A 90 6.27 14.71 -8.58
N ALA A 91 6.82 13.94 -7.64
CA ALA A 91 7.98 13.09 -7.88
C ALA A 91 7.70 12.05 -8.99
N LEU A 92 6.51 11.43 -8.95
CA LEU A 92 6.10 10.44 -9.95
C LEU A 92 5.94 11.07 -11.35
N LEU A 93 5.33 12.26 -11.46
CA LEU A 93 5.15 12.97 -12.72
C LEU A 93 6.47 13.48 -13.32
N LEU A 94 7.41 13.90 -12.47
CA LEU A 94 8.75 14.34 -12.89
C LEU A 94 9.68 13.17 -13.23
N GLY A 95 9.30 11.93 -12.87
CA GLY A 95 10.15 10.75 -13.02
C GLY A 95 11.30 10.69 -12.00
N ASP A 96 11.19 11.42 -10.89
CA ASP A 96 12.09 11.34 -9.75
C ASP A 96 11.74 10.11 -8.91
N PHE A 97 12.19 8.96 -9.40
CA PHE A 97 11.80 7.66 -8.87
C PHE A 97 12.34 7.42 -7.46
N GLU A 98 13.56 7.85 -7.18
CA GLU A 98 14.16 7.71 -5.85
C GLU A 98 13.36 8.50 -4.80
N LYS A 99 13.03 9.75 -5.08
CA LYS A 99 12.21 10.59 -4.22
C LYS A 99 10.81 10.00 -4.03
N PHE A 100 10.19 9.49 -5.11
CA PHE A 100 8.89 8.82 -5.07
C PHE A 100 8.91 7.65 -4.10
N VAL A 101 9.86 6.72 -4.24
CA VAL A 101 9.97 5.53 -3.37
C VAL A 101 10.26 5.91 -1.93
N ASN A 102 11.16 6.86 -1.68
CA ASN A 102 11.47 7.35 -0.34
C ASN A 102 10.24 7.96 0.37
N LEU A 103 9.46 8.77 -0.33
CA LEU A 103 8.23 9.37 0.22
C LEU A 103 7.16 8.31 0.52
N ILE A 104 7.01 7.31 -0.35
CA ILE A 104 6.10 6.17 -0.07
C ILE A 104 6.59 5.36 1.13
N LYS A 105 7.89 5.11 1.25
CA LYS A 105 8.49 4.44 2.43
C LYS A 105 8.16 5.18 3.73
N LEU A 106 8.28 6.51 3.75
CA LEU A 106 7.91 7.33 4.91
C LEU A 106 6.41 7.23 5.24
N SER A 107 5.56 7.34 4.23
CA SER A 107 4.11 7.17 4.37
C SER A 107 3.74 5.76 4.85
N ALA A 108 4.44 4.73 4.37
CA ALA A 108 4.25 3.33 4.77
C ALA A 108 4.56 3.12 6.26
N LYS A 109 5.66 3.69 6.77
CA LYS A 109 6.02 3.64 8.20
C LYS A 109 4.91 4.22 9.08
N VAL A 110 4.35 5.37 8.70
CA VAL A 110 3.22 5.97 9.43
C VAL A 110 1.98 5.08 9.35
N LYS A 111 1.66 4.51 8.17
CA LYS A 111 0.50 3.61 8.02
C LYS A 111 0.67 2.34 8.85
N ASN A 112 1.85 1.74 8.85
CA ASN A 112 2.12 0.53 9.62
C ASN A 112 2.00 0.79 11.14
N SER A 113 2.43 1.95 11.65
CA SER A 113 2.36 2.27 13.09
C SER A 113 0.92 2.39 13.62
N ILE A 114 -0.06 2.66 12.74
CA ILE A 114 -1.50 2.75 13.10
C ILE A 114 -2.31 1.55 12.62
N SER A 115 -1.67 0.47 12.19
CA SER A 115 -2.35 -0.73 11.68
C SER A 115 -2.29 -1.84 12.71
N GLN A 116 -3.44 -2.36 13.14
CA GLN A 116 -3.53 -3.36 14.20
C GLN A 116 -2.82 -4.67 13.84
N ILE A 117 -2.88 -5.08 12.57
CA ILE A 117 -2.29 -6.33 12.12
C ILE A 117 -0.76 -6.37 12.26
N THR A 118 -0.09 -5.22 12.38
CA THR A 118 1.35 -5.14 12.62
C THR A 118 1.76 -5.62 14.02
N HIS A 119 0.80 -5.75 14.95
CA HIS A 119 1.02 -6.36 16.25
C HIS A 119 1.08 -7.90 16.19
N ASN A 120 0.64 -8.50 15.07
CA ASN A 120 0.85 -9.93 14.84
C ASN A 120 2.34 -10.20 14.64
N LYS A 121 2.89 -11.15 15.45
CA LYS A 121 4.33 -11.46 15.48
C LYS A 121 4.87 -11.86 14.10
N THR A 122 4.09 -12.63 13.35
CA THR A 122 4.51 -13.13 12.04
C THR A 122 4.53 -12.00 10.99
N VAL A 123 3.51 -11.13 11.00
CA VAL A 123 3.49 -9.93 10.12
C VAL A 123 4.64 -9.00 10.47
N LYS A 124 4.87 -8.79 11.76
CA LYS A 124 6.00 -7.98 12.23
C LYS A 124 7.34 -8.57 11.78
N SER A 125 7.53 -9.88 11.84
CA SER A 125 8.73 -10.54 11.36
C SER A 125 9.00 -10.27 9.88
N ILE A 126 7.96 -10.26 9.02
CA ILE A 126 8.12 -9.92 7.59
C ILE A 126 8.53 -8.45 7.43
N ILE A 127 7.88 -7.54 8.16
CA ILE A 127 8.19 -6.10 8.10
C ILE A 127 9.63 -5.85 8.54
N ASP A 128 10.02 -6.40 9.69
CA ASP A 128 11.37 -6.25 10.26
C ASP A 128 12.44 -6.82 9.29
N PHE A 129 12.18 -7.98 8.67
CA PHE A 129 13.09 -8.58 7.70
C PHE A 129 13.28 -7.71 6.44
N VAL A 130 12.21 -7.10 5.91
CA VAL A 130 12.30 -6.17 4.78
C VAL A 130 13.11 -4.93 5.15
N ASP A 131 12.91 -4.40 6.37
CA ASP A 131 13.68 -3.25 6.86
C ASP A 131 15.15 -3.59 7.09
N GLU A 132 15.46 -4.78 7.61
CA GLU A 132 16.84 -5.27 7.78
C GLU A 132 17.56 -5.41 6.43
N ILE A 133 16.92 -6.05 5.44
CA ILE A 133 17.50 -6.17 4.08
C ILE A 133 17.72 -4.79 3.46
N SER A 134 16.77 -3.87 3.61
CA SER A 134 16.88 -2.50 3.12
C SER A 134 18.11 -1.81 3.69
N ASN A 135 18.30 -1.90 5.01
CA ASN A 135 19.39 -1.22 5.72
C ASN A 135 20.75 -1.88 5.45
N ALA A 136 20.82 -3.22 5.49
CA ALA A 136 22.08 -3.96 5.31
C ALA A 136 22.69 -3.80 3.91
N ASN A 137 21.85 -3.60 2.89
CA ASN A 137 22.28 -3.49 1.50
C ASN A 137 22.20 -2.06 0.95
N ASN A 138 21.79 -1.09 1.77
CA ASN A 138 21.52 0.29 1.34
C ASN A 138 20.54 0.36 0.14
N LEU A 139 19.49 -0.48 0.16
CA LEU A 139 18.50 -0.60 -0.89
C LEU A 139 17.19 0.09 -0.51
N LEU A 140 16.46 0.55 -1.51
CA LEU A 140 15.12 1.11 -1.33
C LEU A 140 14.09 -0.03 -1.24
N CYS A 141 13.92 -0.59 -0.03
CA CYS A 141 12.86 -1.55 0.26
C CYS A 141 11.94 -1.00 1.35
N PHE A 142 10.67 -1.34 1.29
CA PHE A 142 9.69 -1.05 2.34
C PHE A 142 8.51 -2.01 2.28
N SER A 143 7.76 -2.07 3.37
CA SER A 143 6.49 -2.78 3.46
C SER A 143 5.37 -1.83 3.90
N ARG A 144 4.15 -2.05 3.42
CA ARG A 144 2.97 -1.24 3.74
C ARG A 144 1.73 -2.10 3.86
N ILE A 145 1.00 -1.95 4.97
CA ILE A 145 -0.31 -2.55 5.13
C ILE A 145 -1.32 -1.89 4.19
N CYS A 146 -2.04 -2.71 3.42
CA CYS A 146 -3.13 -2.29 2.55
C CYS A 146 -4.48 -2.44 3.27
N GLY A 147 -5.42 -1.54 2.93
CA GLY A 147 -6.77 -1.56 3.48
C GLY A 147 -6.90 -1.01 4.90
N SER A 148 -7.84 -1.53 5.68
CA SER A 148 -8.18 -1.05 7.03
C SER A 148 -7.04 -1.19 8.05
N GLY A 149 -6.17 -2.17 7.85
CA GLY A 149 -5.10 -2.49 8.79
C GLY A 149 -5.47 -3.60 9.78
N GLU A 150 -6.60 -4.26 9.59
CA GLU A 150 -7.06 -5.41 10.39
C GLU A 150 -6.75 -6.74 9.71
N SER A 151 -6.85 -6.78 8.38
CA SER A 151 -6.59 -7.94 7.53
C SER A 151 -6.29 -7.48 6.10
N GLY A 152 -6.06 -8.39 5.16
CA GLY A 152 -5.93 -8.10 3.75
C GLY A 152 -4.53 -8.40 3.22
N TYR A 153 -3.84 -7.41 2.70
CA TYR A 153 -2.53 -7.60 2.06
C TYR A 153 -1.46 -6.72 2.70
N LEU A 154 -0.24 -7.27 2.75
CA LEU A 154 0.98 -6.51 2.97
C LEU A 154 1.63 -6.27 1.59
N LEU A 155 1.68 -5.03 1.17
CA LEU A 155 2.46 -4.61 0.00
C LEU A 155 3.93 -4.56 0.40
N ILE A 156 4.79 -5.18 -0.40
CA ILE A 156 6.24 -5.07 -0.30
C ILE A 156 6.76 -4.48 -1.60
N TYR A 157 7.56 -3.43 -1.48
CA TYR A 157 8.40 -2.88 -2.53
C TYR A 157 9.84 -3.26 -2.24
N CYS A 158 10.53 -3.85 -3.17
CA CYS A 158 11.93 -4.24 -2.98
C CYS A 158 12.71 -4.25 -4.30
N ASP A 159 14.01 -4.00 -4.19
CA ASP A 159 14.94 -4.18 -5.29
C ASP A 159 14.93 -5.64 -5.77
N ILE A 160 15.06 -5.83 -7.08
CA ILE A 160 15.01 -7.16 -7.71
C ILE A 160 16.12 -8.09 -7.18
N SER A 161 17.27 -7.54 -6.81
CA SER A 161 18.42 -8.31 -6.31
C SER A 161 18.17 -9.04 -4.99
N VAL A 162 17.23 -8.52 -4.18
CA VAL A 162 16.88 -9.10 -2.87
C VAL A 162 15.48 -9.73 -2.84
N LYS A 163 14.74 -9.63 -3.94
CA LYS A 163 13.35 -10.09 -4.02
C LYS A 163 13.17 -11.57 -3.68
N ASN A 164 14.05 -12.42 -4.19
CA ASN A 164 14.01 -13.85 -3.91
C ASN A 164 14.21 -14.18 -2.43
N LYS A 165 15.10 -13.48 -1.73
CA LYS A 165 15.31 -13.65 -0.28
C LYS A 165 14.05 -13.30 0.51
N ILE A 166 13.34 -12.26 0.10
CA ILE A 166 12.09 -11.86 0.73
C ILE A 166 10.99 -12.89 0.46
N ILE A 167 10.91 -13.41 -0.77
CA ILE A 167 9.98 -14.48 -1.16
C ILE A 167 10.19 -15.73 -0.31
N GLU A 168 11.44 -16.19 -0.18
CA GLU A 168 11.80 -17.36 0.63
C GLU A 168 11.40 -17.17 2.09
N HIS A 169 11.64 -15.99 2.66
CA HIS A 169 11.23 -15.68 4.03
C HIS A 169 9.71 -15.70 4.19
N VAL A 170 8.96 -15.04 3.30
CA VAL A 170 7.49 -15.03 3.30
C VAL A 170 6.92 -16.45 3.19
N HIS A 171 7.46 -17.24 2.27
CA HIS A 171 7.05 -18.62 2.06
C HIS A 171 7.36 -19.51 3.27
N SER A 172 8.52 -19.34 3.92
CA SER A 172 8.88 -20.08 5.12
C SER A 172 7.95 -19.84 6.31
N LEU A 173 7.26 -18.70 6.32
CA LEU A 173 6.23 -18.34 7.29
C LEU A 173 4.82 -18.83 6.91
N GLY A 174 4.69 -19.53 5.77
CA GLY A 174 3.44 -20.12 5.30
C GLY A 174 2.48 -19.15 4.60
N PHE A 175 2.97 -17.99 4.13
CA PHE A 175 2.12 -17.04 3.41
C PHE A 175 2.19 -17.21 1.90
N ASP A 176 1.03 -17.05 1.27
CA ASP A 176 0.91 -16.89 -0.17
C ASP A 176 1.20 -15.45 -0.59
N TYR A 177 1.73 -15.30 -1.80
CA TYR A 177 2.03 -13.99 -2.39
C TYR A 177 1.66 -13.94 -3.86
N LEU A 178 1.54 -12.73 -4.38
CA LEU A 178 1.31 -12.48 -5.81
C LEU A 178 2.07 -11.23 -6.26
N PHE A 179 2.31 -11.14 -7.57
CA PHE A 179 2.90 -9.98 -8.22
C PHE A 179 1.80 -9.15 -8.88
N PRO A 180 1.47 -7.98 -8.30
CA PRO A 180 0.40 -7.16 -8.83
C PRO A 180 0.82 -6.49 -10.14
N LYS A 181 -0.19 -6.20 -10.98
CA LYS A 181 -0.05 -5.34 -12.15
C LYS A 181 -0.99 -4.14 -12.04
N ILE A 182 -0.56 -3.02 -12.59
CA ILE A 182 -1.37 -1.81 -12.66
C ILE A 182 -2.35 -1.98 -13.81
N SER A 183 -3.64 -2.15 -13.50
CA SER A 183 -4.70 -2.13 -14.52
C SER A 183 -4.89 -0.70 -15.01
N LEU A 184 -4.75 -0.46 -16.31
CA LEU A 184 -4.93 0.85 -16.90
C LEU A 184 -6.40 1.21 -17.11
N ASN A 185 -7.27 0.21 -17.18
CA ASN A 185 -8.70 0.35 -17.40
C ASN A 185 -9.47 0.11 -16.10
N GLY A 186 -10.59 0.83 -15.94
CA GLY A 186 -11.61 0.52 -14.95
C GLY A 186 -12.35 -0.79 -15.29
N PRO A 187 -13.46 -1.09 -14.60
CA PRO A 187 -14.25 -2.28 -14.87
C PRO A 187 -14.84 -2.21 -16.29
N GLU A 188 -14.73 -3.31 -17.01
CA GLU A 188 -15.33 -3.48 -18.33
C GLU A 188 -16.57 -4.38 -18.18
N THR A 189 -17.66 -4.02 -18.87
CA THR A 189 -18.88 -4.83 -18.94
C THR A 189 -19.16 -5.18 -20.39
N TRP A 190 -19.49 -6.44 -20.64
CA TRP A 190 -19.97 -6.90 -21.93
C TRP A 190 -21.45 -7.25 -21.81
N TYR A 191 -22.20 -6.91 -22.84
CA TYR A 191 -23.55 -7.42 -23.05
C TYR A 191 -23.46 -8.53 -24.10
N GLU A 192 -23.94 -9.72 -23.77
CA GLU A 192 -24.22 -10.78 -24.76
C GLU A 192 -25.56 -10.53 -25.46
#